data_638857a1c1bfd04a6daf4e2ad5bdcd48
#
_entry.id   638857a1c1bfd04a6daf4e2ad5bdcd48
#
_cell.length_a   1.000
_cell.length_b   1.000
_cell.length_c   1.000
_cell.angle_alpha   90.00
_cell.angle_beta   90.00
_cell.angle_gamma   90.00
#
_symmetry.space_group_name_H-M   'P 1'
#
loop_
_entity.id
_entity.type
_entity.pdbx_description
1 polymer ?
#
loop_
_entity_poly.entity_id
_entity_poly.type
_entity_poly.pdbx_seq_one_letter_code
_entity_poly.pdbx_strand_id
1 'polypeptide(L)'
;MSICFDSQQWALILGGSSGFGLATAKKVARHGMSVAVVHRDRRGAMKGIEPGFDEIRACAGDFVAFNLDALSDEGRDTVMGDLSERLVSGGRIRMLMHSIAFGNLRLLAPLDPGHGDAGARAREKLAERLGVGAEQLTEALQSVFENGDETQAGALGPLAPPPSYDTSVRLEDEDFARTVYSMGTSLSTWVQTVFDAGLFADDARVLSMTSEGNEVALRGYAAVAAAKCALESVSRAIAVEYAPYGIRANVVQAGVTDSAALRLIPGSAHMKAAAALRNPFGRLTTAEEVADFICLLCTDEARWVNGTVLRVDGGERISG
;
A
#
# COMPACT_ATOMS: atom_id res chain seq x y z
N MET A 1 -23.81 -1.63 16.57
CA MET A 1 -22.89 -1.18 17.64
C MET A 1 -21.86 -0.25 17.00
N SER A 2 -21.54 0.87 17.64
CA SER A 2 -20.41 1.71 17.18
C SER A 2 -19.11 1.07 17.64
N ILE A 3 -18.11 0.96 16.77
CA ILE A 3 -16.75 0.53 17.14
C ILE A 3 -16.21 1.59 18.11
N CYS A 4 -15.65 1.15 19.23
CA CYS A 4 -14.98 2.01 20.20
C CYS A 4 -13.82 1.24 20.82
N PHE A 5 -12.63 1.79 20.74
CA PHE A 5 -11.42 1.24 21.37
C PHE A 5 -11.09 2.01 22.65
N ASP A 6 -10.35 1.37 23.53
CA ASP A 6 -9.77 2.02 24.70
C ASP A 6 -8.51 2.79 24.27
N SER A 7 -8.29 3.96 24.88
CA SER A 7 -7.08 4.78 24.67
C SER A 7 -5.78 4.09 25.10
N GLN A 8 -5.86 3.05 25.93
CA GLN A 8 -4.73 2.18 26.28
C GLN A 8 -4.38 1.21 25.13
N GLN A 9 -5.25 1.06 24.13
CA GLN A 9 -4.99 0.29 22.91
C GLN A 9 -4.29 1.16 21.88
N TRP A 10 -3.11 0.73 21.45
CA TRP A 10 -2.29 1.47 20.50
C TRP A 10 -2.25 0.82 19.12
N ALA A 11 -2.25 1.65 18.11
CA ALA A 11 -1.91 1.27 16.74
C ALA A 11 -0.48 1.73 16.43
N LEU A 12 0.44 0.80 16.15
CA LEU A 12 1.76 1.09 15.60
C LEU A 12 1.71 0.92 14.07
N ILE A 13 1.90 2.01 13.33
CA ILE A 13 1.74 2.02 11.87
C ILE A 13 3.06 2.40 11.20
N LEU A 14 3.64 1.43 10.49
CA LEU A 14 4.87 1.61 9.71
C LEU A 14 4.51 2.06 8.29
N GLY A 15 4.89 3.29 7.91
CA GLY A 15 4.46 3.94 6.67
C GLY A 15 3.12 4.64 6.82
N GLY A 16 2.95 5.48 7.86
CA GLY A 16 1.68 6.12 8.22
C GLY A 16 1.52 7.59 7.82
N SER A 17 2.41 8.16 6.99
CA SER A 17 2.31 9.56 6.57
C SER A 17 1.40 9.80 5.36
N SER A 18 1.01 8.75 4.64
CA SER A 18 0.18 8.84 3.44
C SER A 18 -0.58 7.53 3.16
N GLY A 19 -1.46 7.55 2.17
CA GLY A 19 -2.16 6.37 1.65
C GLY A 19 -2.88 5.56 2.73
N PHE A 20 -2.78 4.24 2.65
CA PHE A 20 -3.48 3.32 3.55
C PHE A 20 -3.08 3.49 5.02
N GLY A 21 -1.78 3.75 5.29
CA GLY A 21 -1.29 3.93 6.65
C GLY A 21 -1.89 5.18 7.31
N LEU A 22 -1.93 6.31 6.61
CA LEU A 22 -2.54 7.55 7.12
C LEU A 22 -4.05 7.42 7.29
N ALA A 23 -4.73 6.84 6.30
CA ALA A 23 -6.19 6.64 6.37
C ALA A 23 -6.55 5.72 7.56
N THR A 24 -5.77 4.63 7.77
CA THR A 24 -5.94 3.74 8.92
C THR A 24 -5.67 4.46 10.24
N ALA A 25 -4.60 5.25 10.35
CA ALA A 25 -4.28 6.03 11.54
C ALA A 25 -5.45 6.96 11.93
N LYS A 26 -5.96 7.72 10.95
CA LYS A 26 -7.14 8.57 11.15
C LYS A 26 -8.38 7.78 11.58
N LYS A 27 -8.61 6.63 10.94
CA LYS A 27 -9.80 5.82 11.23
C LYS A 27 -9.78 5.27 12.64
N VAL A 28 -8.70 4.60 13.06
CA VAL A 28 -8.63 3.99 14.40
C VAL A 28 -8.59 5.06 15.51
N ALA A 29 -7.96 6.23 15.25
CA ALA A 29 -7.97 7.37 16.15
C ALA A 29 -9.40 7.88 16.42
N ARG A 30 -10.22 8.03 15.38
CA ARG A 30 -11.64 8.43 15.51
C ARG A 30 -12.48 7.45 16.33
N HIS A 31 -12.01 6.22 16.47
CA HIS A 31 -12.62 5.18 17.28
C HIS A 31 -11.98 5.03 18.67
N GLY A 32 -11.08 5.96 19.07
CA GLY A 32 -10.55 6.08 20.44
C GLY A 32 -9.16 5.44 20.65
N MET A 33 -8.59 4.76 19.65
CA MET A 33 -7.27 4.14 19.78
C MET A 33 -6.16 5.21 19.81
N SER A 34 -5.13 5.00 20.63
CA SER A 34 -3.89 5.77 20.56
C SER A 34 -3.05 5.33 19.36
N VAL A 35 -2.28 6.24 18.77
CA VAL A 35 -1.62 6.00 17.48
C VAL A 35 -0.16 6.41 17.51
N ALA A 36 0.70 5.49 17.11
CA ALA A 36 2.11 5.72 16.80
C ALA A 36 2.35 5.53 15.31
N VAL A 37 2.86 6.55 14.64
CA VAL A 37 3.17 6.53 13.20
C VAL A 37 4.68 6.57 13.01
N VAL A 38 5.22 5.64 12.22
CA VAL A 38 6.61 5.68 11.77
C VAL A 38 6.62 6.00 10.27
N HIS A 39 7.37 7.02 9.89
CA HIS A 39 7.46 7.47 8.51
C HIS A 39 8.85 8.01 8.20
N ARG A 40 9.17 8.16 6.91
CA ARG A 40 10.45 8.71 6.46
C ARG A 40 10.22 9.72 5.34
N ASP A 41 9.88 10.92 5.72
CA ASP A 41 9.58 11.99 4.78
C ASP A 41 10.60 13.12 4.85
N ARG A 42 10.84 13.73 3.69
CA ARG A 42 11.70 14.94 3.61
C ARG A 42 11.00 16.11 4.30
N ARG A 43 11.80 17.01 4.88
CA ARG A 43 11.29 18.20 5.57
C ARG A 43 10.27 18.99 4.73
N GLY A 44 10.46 19.09 3.42
CA GLY A 44 9.55 19.81 2.52
C GLY A 44 8.18 19.14 2.35
N ALA A 45 8.06 17.83 2.55
CA ALA A 45 6.80 17.11 2.46
C ALA A 45 5.92 17.30 3.71
N MET A 46 6.52 17.64 4.86
CA MET A 46 5.82 17.74 6.13
C MET A 46 4.65 18.73 6.10
N LYS A 47 4.76 19.82 5.35
CA LYS A 47 3.65 20.78 5.18
C LYS A 47 2.36 20.15 4.66
N GLY A 48 2.48 19.11 3.82
CA GLY A 48 1.31 18.36 3.30
C GLY A 48 0.84 17.23 4.24
N ILE A 49 1.71 16.76 5.13
CA ILE A 49 1.45 15.64 6.05
C ILE A 49 0.81 16.11 7.36
N GLU A 50 1.30 17.22 7.91
CA GLU A 50 0.86 17.75 9.22
C GLU A 50 -0.66 17.91 9.37
N PRO A 51 -1.42 18.40 8.38
CA PRO A 51 -2.89 18.46 8.53
C PRO A 51 -3.53 17.10 8.82
N GLY A 52 -2.98 16.02 8.24
CA GLY A 52 -3.43 14.66 8.53
C GLY A 52 -3.07 14.20 9.95
N PHE A 53 -1.92 14.59 10.45
CA PHE A 53 -1.51 14.32 11.83
C PHE A 53 -2.31 15.14 12.84
N ASP A 54 -2.68 16.37 12.51
CA ASP A 54 -3.56 17.20 13.36
C ASP A 54 -4.95 16.57 13.52
N GLU A 55 -5.50 15.99 12.45
CA GLU A 55 -6.75 15.23 12.55
C GLU A 55 -6.63 14.02 13.49
N ILE A 56 -5.49 13.31 13.47
CA ILE A 56 -5.25 12.19 14.38
C ILE A 56 -5.15 12.68 15.82
N ARG A 57 -4.35 13.74 16.08
CA ARG A 57 -4.18 14.33 17.42
C ARG A 57 -5.52 14.78 18.03
N ALA A 58 -6.42 15.27 17.20
CA ALA A 58 -7.73 15.74 17.66
C ALA A 58 -8.68 14.62 18.12
N CYS A 59 -8.40 13.35 17.75
CA CYS A 59 -9.31 12.22 17.97
C CYS A 59 -8.69 11.09 18.78
N ALA A 60 -7.34 10.88 18.69
CA ALA A 60 -6.64 9.80 19.36
C ALA A 60 -6.60 10.01 20.88
N GLY A 61 -6.49 8.90 21.62
CA GLY A 61 -6.19 8.95 23.05
C GLY A 61 -4.82 9.57 23.34
N ASP A 62 -3.81 9.16 22.55
CA ASP A 62 -2.48 9.77 22.45
C ASP A 62 -1.96 9.62 21.02
N PHE A 63 -1.02 10.47 20.60
CA PHE A 63 -0.44 10.43 19.26
C PHE A 63 1.04 10.77 19.28
N VAL A 64 1.82 9.93 18.62
CA VAL A 64 3.24 10.19 18.35
C VAL A 64 3.60 9.87 16.89
N ALA A 65 4.43 10.70 16.29
CA ALA A 65 4.97 10.47 14.95
C ALA A 65 6.50 10.46 14.98
N PHE A 66 7.10 9.43 14.38
CA PHE A 66 8.53 9.24 14.25
C PHE A 66 8.95 9.42 12.80
N ASN A 67 9.66 10.51 12.50
CA ASN A 67 10.22 10.73 11.16
C ASN A 67 11.66 10.19 11.10
N LEU A 68 11.78 8.89 10.86
CA LEU A 68 13.04 8.15 10.84
C LEU A 68 12.95 6.90 9.95
N ASP A 69 14.07 6.21 9.76
CA ASP A 69 14.09 4.98 8.96
C ASP A 69 13.64 3.77 9.78
N ALA A 70 12.41 3.33 9.54
CA ALA A 70 11.83 2.12 10.15
C ALA A 70 12.58 0.82 9.80
N LEU A 71 13.48 0.85 8.83
CA LEU A 71 14.23 -0.32 8.35
C LEU A 71 15.60 -0.46 9.01
N SER A 72 16.08 0.58 9.72
CA SER A 72 17.34 0.56 10.46
C SER A 72 17.15 0.09 11.90
N ASP A 73 18.20 -0.51 12.48
CA ASP A 73 18.21 -0.90 13.89
C ASP A 73 18.04 0.33 14.79
N GLU A 74 18.79 1.40 14.53
CA GLU A 74 18.71 2.66 15.26
C GLU A 74 17.28 3.24 15.27
N GLY A 75 16.62 3.20 14.11
CA GLY A 75 15.24 3.69 14.00
C GLY A 75 14.26 2.84 14.81
N ARG A 76 14.40 1.51 14.79
CA ARG A 76 13.60 0.62 15.61
C ARG A 76 13.82 0.84 17.09
N ASP A 77 15.09 0.92 17.52
CA ASP A 77 15.45 1.15 18.91
C ASP A 77 14.89 2.46 19.44
N THR A 78 14.94 3.53 18.63
CA THR A 78 14.37 4.83 18.98
C THR A 78 12.85 4.73 19.19
N VAL A 79 12.13 4.10 18.26
CA VAL A 79 10.67 3.92 18.36
C VAL A 79 10.30 3.08 19.57
N MET A 80 11.03 1.98 19.79
CA MET A 80 10.75 1.05 20.90
C MET A 80 11.07 1.66 22.27
N GLY A 81 12.11 2.48 22.37
CA GLY A 81 12.46 3.21 23.60
C GLY A 81 11.33 4.16 23.99
N ASP A 82 10.89 5.03 23.08
CA ASP A 82 9.78 5.97 23.34
C ASP A 82 8.47 5.23 23.65
N LEU A 83 8.11 4.20 22.85
CA LEU A 83 6.89 3.44 23.09
C LEU A 83 6.91 2.70 24.42
N SER A 84 8.05 2.13 24.83
CA SER A 84 8.17 1.47 26.13
C SER A 84 7.91 2.42 27.29
N GLU A 85 8.38 3.66 27.20
CA GLU A 85 8.12 4.69 28.20
C GLU A 85 6.64 5.12 28.20
N ARG A 86 6.03 5.34 27.05
CA ARG A 86 4.61 5.74 26.92
C ARG A 86 3.64 4.67 27.39
N LEU A 87 3.96 3.41 27.13
CA LEU A 87 3.09 2.27 27.42
C LEU A 87 3.26 1.71 28.84
N VAL A 88 4.17 2.28 29.65
CA VAL A 88 4.48 1.83 31.02
C VAL A 88 3.25 1.81 31.92
N SER A 89 2.29 2.72 31.74
CA SER A 89 1.06 2.82 32.55
C SER A 89 -0.05 1.86 32.12
N GLY A 90 0.24 0.83 31.34
CA GLY A 90 -0.70 -0.21 30.95
C GLY A 90 -1.12 -0.20 29.49
N GLY A 91 -0.63 0.76 28.71
CA GLY A 91 -0.85 0.78 27.25
C GLY A 91 -0.28 -0.48 26.56
N ARG A 92 -0.95 -0.94 25.51
CA ARG A 92 -0.54 -2.12 24.73
C ARG A 92 -0.82 -1.92 23.24
N ILE A 93 0.03 -2.48 22.39
CA ILE A 93 -0.12 -2.46 20.95
C ILE A 93 -1.18 -3.48 20.55
N ARG A 94 -2.38 -2.98 20.27
CA ARG A 94 -3.50 -3.76 19.73
C ARG A 94 -3.32 -4.05 18.25
N MET A 95 -2.73 -3.11 17.49
CA MET A 95 -2.49 -3.25 16.05
C MET A 95 -1.07 -2.85 15.70
N LEU A 96 -0.35 -3.73 15.00
CA LEU A 96 0.85 -3.40 14.24
C LEU A 96 0.50 -3.48 12.76
N MET A 97 0.63 -2.37 12.02
CA MET A 97 0.36 -2.32 10.59
C MET A 97 1.65 -2.05 9.81
N HIS A 98 1.97 -2.95 8.87
CA HIS A 98 3.06 -2.77 7.92
C HIS A 98 2.51 -2.25 6.58
N SER A 99 2.72 -0.95 6.33
CA SER A 99 2.29 -0.25 5.12
C SER A 99 3.46 0.44 4.40
N ILE A 100 4.66 -0.13 4.52
CA ILE A 100 5.85 0.40 3.84
C ILE A 100 5.76 0.11 2.36
N ALA A 101 5.90 1.15 1.53
CA ALA A 101 5.92 1.09 0.07
C ALA A 101 7.22 1.71 -0.47
N PHE A 102 8.33 1.05 -0.19
CA PHE A 102 9.67 1.48 -0.60
C PHE A 102 10.39 0.33 -1.30
N GLY A 103 10.33 0.31 -2.65
CA GLY A 103 10.92 -0.72 -3.47
C GLY A 103 11.37 -0.20 -4.83
N ASN A 104 12.20 -0.98 -5.52
CA ASN A 104 12.74 -0.64 -6.83
C ASN A 104 11.79 -1.06 -7.95
N LEU A 105 11.57 -0.15 -8.89
CA LEU A 105 10.67 -0.28 -10.05
C LEU A 105 11.51 -0.26 -11.34
N ARG A 106 12.29 -1.31 -11.56
CA ARG A 106 13.21 -1.44 -12.69
C ARG A 106 12.87 -2.65 -13.55
N LEU A 107 13.23 -2.59 -14.82
CA LEU A 107 13.02 -3.69 -15.77
C LEU A 107 14.02 -4.83 -15.52
N LEU A 108 13.55 -6.08 -15.68
CA LEU A 108 14.42 -7.28 -15.71
C LEU A 108 15.15 -7.41 -17.04
N ALA A 109 14.49 -7.07 -18.15
CA ALA A 109 15.01 -7.20 -19.50
C ALA A 109 14.88 -5.86 -20.25
N PRO A 110 15.72 -5.60 -21.25
CA PRO A 110 15.55 -4.47 -22.14
C PRO A 110 14.18 -4.50 -22.83
N LEU A 111 13.67 -3.34 -23.20
CA LEU A 111 12.49 -3.27 -24.06
C LEU A 111 12.90 -3.73 -25.48
N ASP A 112 12.12 -4.63 -26.05
CA ASP A 112 12.30 -5.03 -27.44
C ASP A 112 11.63 -3.99 -28.37
N PRO A 113 12.41 -3.22 -29.14
CA PRO A 113 11.86 -2.26 -30.11
C PRO A 113 11.11 -2.93 -31.27
N GLY A 114 11.31 -4.24 -31.47
CA GLY A 114 10.68 -4.99 -32.56
C GLY A 114 9.25 -5.51 -32.27
N HIS A 115 8.84 -5.53 -31.00
CA HIS A 115 7.45 -5.84 -30.67
C HIS A 115 6.56 -4.64 -30.99
N GLY A 116 6.07 -4.61 -32.22
CA GLY A 116 5.26 -3.53 -32.75
C GLY A 116 4.07 -3.24 -31.84
N ASP A 117 3.95 -2.00 -31.43
CA ASP A 117 2.80 -1.48 -30.70
C ASP A 117 1.51 -1.71 -31.53
N ALA A 118 0.70 -2.68 -31.12
CA ALA A 118 -0.59 -2.96 -31.76
C ALA A 118 -1.51 -1.74 -31.69
N GLY A 119 -1.41 -0.96 -30.62
CA GLY A 119 -2.09 0.31 -30.44
C GLY A 119 -1.65 1.34 -31.48
N ALA A 120 -0.35 1.44 -31.80
CA ALA A 120 0.12 2.34 -32.85
C ALA A 120 -0.49 1.99 -34.21
N ARG A 121 -0.46 0.71 -34.59
CA ARG A 121 -1.09 0.27 -35.85
C ARG A 121 -2.60 0.51 -35.88
N ALA A 122 -3.27 0.36 -34.74
CA ALA A 122 -4.70 0.66 -34.62
C ALA A 122 -4.97 2.17 -34.75
N ARG A 123 -4.13 3.02 -34.14
CA ARG A 123 -4.22 4.49 -34.27
C ARG A 123 -4.02 4.93 -35.72
N GLU A 124 -3.00 4.40 -36.41
CA GLU A 124 -2.74 4.71 -37.82
C GLU A 124 -3.94 4.39 -38.69
N LYS A 125 -4.52 3.18 -38.58
CA LYS A 125 -5.72 2.79 -39.33
C LYS A 125 -6.95 3.65 -39.01
N LEU A 126 -7.11 4.01 -37.73
CA LEU A 126 -8.21 4.85 -37.26
C LEU A 126 -8.07 6.28 -37.84
N ALA A 127 -6.85 6.83 -37.79
CA ALA A 127 -6.54 8.14 -38.35
C ALA A 127 -6.84 8.19 -39.87
N GLU A 128 -6.42 7.18 -40.63
CA GLU A 128 -6.72 7.03 -42.05
C GLU A 128 -8.24 7.03 -42.32
N ARG A 129 -9.01 6.26 -41.53
CA ARG A 129 -10.45 6.16 -41.64
C ARG A 129 -11.19 7.45 -41.33
N LEU A 130 -10.66 8.21 -40.36
CA LEU A 130 -11.22 9.50 -39.94
C LEU A 130 -10.76 10.67 -40.83
N GLY A 131 -9.76 10.46 -41.69
CA GLY A 131 -9.17 11.51 -42.53
C GLY A 131 -8.37 12.55 -41.71
N VAL A 132 -7.79 12.15 -40.60
CA VAL A 132 -6.96 13.01 -39.71
C VAL A 132 -5.51 12.52 -39.68
N GLY A 133 -4.59 13.37 -39.25
CA GLY A 133 -3.19 12.96 -39.05
C GLY A 133 -3.05 11.97 -37.88
N ALA A 134 -2.19 10.95 -38.05
CA ALA A 134 -1.93 9.96 -36.95
C ALA A 134 -1.40 10.61 -35.68
N GLU A 135 -0.57 11.64 -35.80
CA GLU A 135 -0.03 12.42 -34.69
C GLU A 135 -1.15 13.20 -33.98
N GLN A 136 -2.01 13.88 -34.73
CA GLN A 136 -3.16 14.59 -34.19
C GLN A 136 -4.13 13.68 -33.43
N LEU A 137 -4.38 12.46 -33.97
CA LEU A 137 -5.21 11.47 -33.26
C LEU A 137 -4.54 11.00 -31.97
N THR A 138 -3.23 10.77 -32.00
CA THR A 138 -2.47 10.34 -30.83
C THR A 138 -2.50 11.40 -29.71
N GLU A 139 -2.31 12.67 -30.05
CA GLU A 139 -2.42 13.80 -29.12
C GLU A 139 -3.82 13.92 -28.51
N ALA A 140 -4.85 13.76 -29.34
CA ALA A 140 -6.24 13.81 -28.87
C ALA A 140 -6.55 12.66 -27.89
N LEU A 141 -6.12 11.43 -28.22
CA LEU A 141 -6.28 10.27 -27.35
C LEU A 141 -5.51 10.45 -26.02
N GLN A 142 -4.28 10.94 -26.10
CA GLN A 142 -3.47 11.21 -24.90
C GLN A 142 -4.12 12.28 -24.02
N SER A 143 -4.65 13.34 -24.62
CA SER A 143 -5.34 14.41 -23.89
C SER A 143 -6.55 13.89 -23.11
N VAL A 144 -7.38 13.04 -23.73
CA VAL A 144 -8.54 12.43 -23.06
C VAL A 144 -8.08 11.43 -22.00
N PHE A 145 -7.01 10.66 -22.28
CA PHE A 145 -6.45 9.70 -21.34
C PHE A 145 -5.87 10.36 -20.07
N GLU A 146 -5.26 11.54 -20.21
CA GLU A 146 -4.63 12.27 -19.09
C GLU A 146 -5.63 13.13 -18.32
N ASN A 147 -6.63 13.70 -18.97
CA ASN A 147 -7.54 14.70 -18.42
C ASN A 147 -9.00 14.22 -18.29
N GLY A 148 -9.33 13.05 -18.84
CA GLY A 148 -10.63 12.41 -18.69
C GLY A 148 -10.79 11.76 -17.30
N ASP A 149 -12.03 11.33 -16.99
CA ASP A 149 -12.22 10.45 -15.85
C ASP A 149 -11.58 9.06 -16.08
N GLU A 150 -11.37 8.31 -15.02
CA GLU A 150 -10.67 7.02 -15.09
C GLU A 150 -11.41 5.98 -15.95
N THR A 151 -12.74 6.05 -16.05
CA THR A 151 -13.53 5.13 -16.88
C THR A 151 -13.40 5.45 -18.36
N GLN A 152 -13.40 6.73 -18.74
CA GLN A 152 -13.14 7.19 -20.11
C GLN A 152 -11.71 6.83 -20.53
N ALA A 153 -10.73 7.08 -19.66
CA ALA A 153 -9.34 6.67 -19.86
C ALA A 153 -9.24 5.15 -20.04
N GLY A 154 -9.97 4.36 -19.24
CA GLY A 154 -10.04 2.91 -19.35
C GLY A 154 -10.52 2.41 -20.71
N ALA A 155 -11.59 3.01 -21.21
CA ALA A 155 -12.14 2.68 -22.52
C ALA A 155 -11.16 2.99 -23.68
N LEU A 156 -10.29 3.97 -23.51
CA LEU A 156 -9.26 4.36 -24.48
C LEU A 156 -7.91 3.68 -24.26
N GLY A 157 -7.73 3.00 -23.14
CA GLY A 157 -6.46 2.41 -22.72
C GLY A 157 -5.70 1.62 -23.80
N PRO A 158 -6.37 0.73 -24.58
CA PRO A 158 -5.71 0.00 -25.68
C PRO A 158 -5.20 0.88 -26.83
N LEU A 159 -5.74 2.09 -26.96
CA LEU A 159 -5.34 3.06 -27.97
C LEU A 159 -4.44 4.17 -27.42
N ALA A 160 -4.29 4.27 -26.12
CA ALA A 160 -3.38 5.24 -25.50
C ALA A 160 -1.92 4.89 -25.84
N PRO A 161 -1.01 5.88 -25.90
CA PRO A 161 0.42 5.61 -26.02
C PRO A 161 0.91 4.72 -24.87
N PRO A 162 1.81 3.75 -25.13
CA PRO A 162 2.29 2.86 -24.08
C PRO A 162 3.08 3.63 -23.02
N PRO A 163 3.16 3.11 -21.78
CA PRO A 163 3.97 3.72 -20.73
C PRO A 163 5.45 3.79 -21.12
N SER A 164 6.11 4.87 -20.70
CA SER A 164 7.56 4.97 -20.80
C SER A 164 8.24 4.29 -19.61
N TYR A 165 9.36 3.61 -19.86
CA TYR A 165 10.16 2.94 -18.84
C TYR A 165 11.60 3.47 -18.92
N ASP A 166 12.23 3.63 -17.76
CA ASP A 166 13.68 3.88 -17.72
C ASP A 166 14.40 2.59 -18.10
N THR A 167 15.16 2.67 -19.18
CA THR A 167 15.96 1.55 -19.73
C THR A 167 17.45 1.68 -19.44
N SER A 168 17.86 2.75 -18.75
CA SER A 168 19.26 3.04 -18.46
C SER A 168 19.88 2.06 -17.46
N VAL A 169 19.05 1.56 -16.52
CA VAL A 169 19.48 0.63 -15.48
C VAL A 169 18.48 -0.52 -15.36
N ARG A 170 18.97 -1.75 -15.31
CA ARG A 170 18.16 -2.93 -15.04
C ARG A 170 18.09 -3.24 -13.55
N LEU A 171 17.17 -4.11 -13.19
CA LEU A 171 17.03 -4.62 -11.84
C LEU A 171 18.22 -5.52 -11.48
N GLU A 172 18.87 -5.24 -10.37
CA GLU A 172 20.05 -5.96 -9.86
C GLU A 172 19.68 -6.75 -8.60
N ASP A 173 20.53 -7.69 -8.19
CA ASP A 173 20.32 -8.54 -7.02
C ASP A 173 20.16 -7.72 -5.73
N GLU A 174 20.90 -6.63 -5.59
CA GLU A 174 20.83 -5.72 -4.45
C GLU A 174 19.49 -4.97 -4.39
N ASP A 175 18.93 -4.62 -5.57
CA ASP A 175 17.59 -4.02 -5.66
C ASP A 175 16.50 -4.99 -5.16
N PHE A 176 16.64 -6.30 -5.52
CA PHE A 176 15.76 -7.34 -4.99
C PHE A 176 15.89 -7.48 -3.49
N ALA A 177 17.12 -7.67 -2.98
CA ALA A 177 17.36 -7.88 -1.56
C ALA A 177 16.78 -6.72 -0.73
N ARG A 178 17.06 -5.48 -1.14
CA ARG A 178 16.56 -4.29 -0.49
C ARG A 178 15.03 -4.19 -0.51
N THR A 179 14.42 -4.47 -1.67
CA THR A 179 12.96 -4.38 -1.83
C THR A 179 12.25 -5.47 -1.05
N VAL A 180 12.76 -6.71 -1.10
CA VAL A 180 12.20 -7.85 -0.34
C VAL A 180 12.30 -7.59 1.16
N TYR A 181 13.40 -7.05 1.65
CA TYR A 181 13.51 -6.65 3.05
C TYR A 181 12.51 -5.54 3.40
N SER A 182 12.54 -4.44 2.68
CA SER A 182 11.77 -3.25 3.05
C SER A 182 10.25 -3.46 3.02
N MET A 183 9.73 -4.15 1.98
CA MET A 183 8.29 -4.32 1.75
C MET A 183 7.78 -5.71 2.14
N GLY A 184 8.66 -6.62 2.52
CA GLY A 184 8.34 -8.01 2.82
C GLY A 184 8.78 -8.43 4.22
N THR A 185 10.07 -8.81 4.35
CA THR A 185 10.56 -9.50 5.54
C THR A 185 10.78 -8.60 6.75
N SER A 186 10.89 -7.28 6.61
CA SER A 186 10.96 -6.36 7.76
C SER A 186 9.75 -6.43 8.69
N LEU A 187 8.61 -6.97 8.21
CA LEU A 187 7.46 -7.27 9.05
C LEU A 187 7.83 -8.19 10.21
N SER A 188 8.57 -9.30 9.95
CA SER A 188 8.98 -10.23 11.02
C SER A 188 9.89 -9.56 12.04
N THR A 189 10.82 -8.72 11.60
CA THR A 189 11.71 -7.98 12.49
C THR A 189 10.92 -7.09 13.45
N TRP A 190 9.96 -6.32 12.95
CA TRP A 190 9.11 -5.48 13.78
C TRP A 190 8.23 -6.28 14.74
N VAL A 191 7.65 -7.40 14.29
CA VAL A 191 6.85 -8.27 15.17
C VAL A 191 7.70 -8.86 16.29
N GLN A 192 8.89 -9.38 15.99
CA GLN A 192 9.83 -9.88 16.99
C GLN A 192 10.20 -8.79 18.00
N THR A 193 10.60 -7.61 17.51
CA THR A 193 11.02 -6.50 18.37
C THR A 193 9.90 -6.07 19.33
N VAL A 194 8.67 -5.92 18.86
CA VAL A 194 7.52 -5.56 19.71
C VAL A 194 7.16 -6.67 20.70
N PHE A 195 7.26 -7.93 20.26
CA PHE A 195 6.99 -9.09 21.09
C PHE A 195 8.01 -9.25 22.21
N ASP A 196 9.30 -9.17 21.89
CA ASP A 196 10.40 -9.30 22.87
C ASP A 196 10.36 -8.19 23.93
N ALA A 197 9.87 -7.01 23.56
CA ALA A 197 9.62 -5.90 24.47
C ALA A 197 8.34 -6.09 25.34
N GLY A 198 7.53 -7.12 25.10
CA GLY A 198 6.30 -7.37 25.83
C GLY A 198 5.20 -6.32 25.63
N LEU A 199 5.22 -5.62 24.50
CA LEU A 199 4.31 -4.50 24.24
C LEU A 199 3.02 -4.86 23.52
N PHE A 200 2.88 -6.07 22.98
CA PHE A 200 1.61 -6.49 22.38
C PHE A 200 0.50 -6.66 23.43
N ALA A 201 -0.73 -6.35 23.03
CA ALA A 201 -1.91 -6.72 23.78
C ALA A 201 -2.12 -8.26 23.74
N ASP A 202 -2.82 -8.82 24.73
CA ASP A 202 -3.17 -10.25 24.80
C ASP A 202 -4.03 -10.70 23.59
N ASP A 203 -4.68 -9.76 22.89
CA ASP A 203 -5.41 -9.97 21.65
C ASP A 203 -4.97 -8.95 20.63
N ALA A 204 -3.85 -9.19 19.93
CA ALA A 204 -3.27 -8.24 18.98
C ALA A 204 -3.50 -8.63 17.51
N ARG A 205 -3.40 -7.62 16.64
CA ARG A 205 -3.50 -7.75 15.19
C ARG A 205 -2.21 -7.29 14.53
N VAL A 206 -1.61 -8.14 13.73
CA VAL A 206 -0.54 -7.79 12.79
C VAL A 206 -1.17 -7.74 11.40
N LEU A 207 -1.17 -6.57 10.78
CA LEU A 207 -1.78 -6.34 9.49
C LEU A 207 -0.74 -5.84 8.50
N SER A 208 -0.78 -6.33 7.28
CA SER A 208 0.14 -5.91 6.23
C SER A 208 -0.57 -5.71 4.90
N MET A 209 0.00 -4.86 4.04
CA MET A 209 -0.60 -4.50 2.76
C MET A 209 0.04 -5.25 1.61
N THR A 210 -0.76 -5.96 0.80
CA THR A 210 -0.35 -6.56 -0.47
C THR A 210 -1.10 -5.94 -1.64
N SER A 211 -0.83 -6.41 -2.85
CA SER A 211 -1.47 -5.98 -4.09
C SER A 211 -1.60 -7.16 -5.04
N GLU A 212 -2.44 -7.05 -6.07
CA GLU A 212 -2.57 -8.10 -7.09
C GLU A 212 -1.28 -8.36 -7.89
N GLY A 213 -0.30 -7.44 -7.80
CA GLY A 213 1.01 -7.59 -8.46
C GLY A 213 1.87 -8.75 -7.95
N ASN A 214 1.47 -9.44 -6.87
CA ASN A 214 2.02 -10.72 -6.43
C ASN A 214 1.55 -11.91 -7.29
N GLU A 215 0.36 -11.82 -7.90
CA GLU A 215 -0.26 -12.84 -8.73
C GLU A 215 -0.19 -12.48 -10.24
N VAL A 216 -0.24 -11.19 -10.56
CA VAL A 216 -0.25 -10.68 -11.93
C VAL A 216 1.07 -9.97 -12.21
N ALA A 217 1.80 -10.44 -13.23
CA ALA A 217 3.07 -9.84 -13.59
C ALA A 217 2.88 -8.46 -14.26
N LEU A 218 3.50 -7.45 -13.68
CA LEU A 218 3.56 -6.11 -14.22
C LEU A 218 5.00 -5.79 -14.63
N ARG A 219 5.16 -5.11 -15.76
CA ARG A 219 6.49 -4.71 -16.26
C ARG A 219 7.13 -3.71 -15.29
N GLY A 220 8.40 -3.95 -14.93
CA GLY A 220 9.13 -3.13 -13.97
C GLY A 220 8.73 -3.33 -12.49
N TYR A 221 7.95 -4.34 -12.18
CA TYR A 221 7.40 -4.58 -10.82
C TYR A 221 7.96 -5.82 -10.13
N ALA A 222 8.92 -6.51 -10.75
CA ALA A 222 9.37 -7.83 -10.31
C ALA A 222 9.87 -7.87 -8.85
N ALA A 223 10.68 -6.89 -8.41
CA ALA A 223 11.18 -6.85 -7.04
C ALA A 223 10.05 -6.61 -6.02
N VAL A 224 9.10 -5.73 -6.35
CA VAL A 224 7.94 -5.45 -5.50
C VAL A 224 7.01 -6.66 -5.44
N ALA A 225 6.75 -7.35 -6.56
CA ALA A 225 5.98 -8.58 -6.59
C ALA A 225 6.59 -9.66 -5.68
N ALA A 226 7.89 -9.90 -5.80
CA ALA A 226 8.63 -10.84 -4.94
C ALA A 226 8.53 -10.45 -3.46
N ALA A 227 8.64 -9.15 -3.13
CA ALA A 227 8.49 -8.65 -1.77
C ALA A 227 7.09 -8.91 -1.22
N LYS A 228 6.03 -8.77 -2.03
CA LYS A 228 4.65 -9.04 -1.60
C LYS A 228 4.41 -10.54 -1.40
N CYS A 229 4.97 -11.41 -2.23
CA CYS A 229 4.95 -12.86 -1.98
C CYS A 229 5.67 -13.22 -0.66
N ALA A 230 6.83 -12.61 -0.41
CA ALA A 230 7.56 -12.80 0.85
C ALA A 230 6.76 -12.30 2.06
N LEU A 231 6.12 -11.12 1.95
CA LEU A 231 5.26 -10.55 2.99
C LEU A 231 4.13 -11.51 3.39
N GLU A 232 3.43 -12.05 2.40
CA GLU A 232 2.33 -12.99 2.63
C GLU A 232 2.80 -14.29 3.28
N SER A 233 3.96 -14.80 2.85
CA SER A 233 4.58 -15.98 3.45
C SER A 233 4.97 -15.74 4.91
N VAL A 234 5.63 -14.62 5.20
CA VAL A 234 6.01 -14.20 6.56
C VAL A 234 4.77 -13.98 7.43
N SER A 235 3.73 -13.33 6.89
CA SER A 235 2.46 -13.16 7.62
C SER A 235 1.84 -14.48 8.06
N ARG A 236 1.87 -15.52 7.20
CA ARG A 236 1.36 -16.86 7.56
C ARG A 236 2.20 -17.52 8.65
N ALA A 237 3.52 -17.36 8.62
CA ALA A 237 4.40 -17.85 9.68
C ALA A 237 4.09 -17.16 11.03
N ILE A 238 3.95 -15.83 11.03
CA ILE A 238 3.56 -15.05 12.20
C ILE A 238 2.19 -15.53 12.73
N ALA A 239 1.23 -15.76 11.84
CA ALA A 239 -0.11 -16.21 12.21
C ALA A 239 -0.12 -17.55 12.94
N VAL A 240 0.83 -18.44 12.64
CA VAL A 240 0.95 -19.76 13.27
C VAL A 240 1.79 -19.68 14.55
N GLU A 241 2.95 -19.07 14.48
CA GLU A 241 3.94 -19.10 15.58
C GLU A 241 3.53 -18.21 16.75
N TYR A 242 2.83 -17.08 16.48
CA TYR A 242 2.41 -16.14 17.53
C TYR A 242 0.95 -16.31 17.97
N ALA A 243 0.21 -17.26 17.39
CA ALA A 243 -1.17 -17.56 17.83
C ALA A 243 -1.27 -17.95 19.33
N PRO A 244 -0.34 -18.75 19.90
CA PRO A 244 -0.37 -19.07 21.33
C PRO A 244 -0.27 -17.85 22.26
N TYR A 245 0.23 -16.72 21.75
CA TYR A 245 0.37 -15.46 22.47
C TYR A 245 -0.77 -14.48 22.18
N GLY A 246 -1.86 -14.94 21.53
CA GLY A 246 -3.01 -14.09 21.22
C GLY A 246 -2.81 -13.14 20.03
N ILE A 247 -1.73 -13.28 19.27
CA ILE A 247 -1.44 -12.43 18.10
C ILE A 247 -1.95 -13.09 16.84
N ARG A 248 -2.70 -12.35 16.03
CA ARG A 248 -3.20 -12.77 14.73
C ARG A 248 -2.58 -11.94 13.63
N ALA A 249 -2.18 -12.60 12.54
CA ALA A 249 -1.59 -11.91 11.40
C ALA A 249 -2.43 -12.15 10.14
N ASN A 250 -2.78 -11.07 9.46
CA ASN A 250 -3.51 -11.11 8.20
C ASN A 250 -2.95 -10.10 7.21
N VAL A 251 -3.17 -10.36 5.94
CA VAL A 251 -2.75 -9.49 4.85
C VAL A 251 -4.00 -8.88 4.21
N VAL A 252 -3.97 -7.58 3.96
CA VAL A 252 -5.03 -6.88 3.23
C VAL A 252 -4.57 -6.60 1.80
N GLN A 253 -5.30 -7.13 0.83
CA GLN A 253 -5.12 -6.87 -0.59
C GLN A 253 -6.11 -5.80 -1.02
N ALA A 254 -5.63 -4.58 -1.19
CA ALA A 254 -6.43 -3.48 -1.68
C ALA A 254 -6.56 -3.52 -3.20
N GLY A 255 -7.67 -3.00 -3.73
CA GLY A 255 -7.79 -2.64 -5.14
C GLY A 255 -6.87 -1.48 -5.50
N VAL A 256 -6.75 -1.20 -6.79
CA VAL A 256 -5.95 -0.06 -7.26
C VAL A 256 -6.49 1.23 -6.65
N THR A 257 -5.60 1.94 -5.98
CA THR A 257 -5.91 3.16 -5.22
C THR A 257 -4.94 4.26 -5.62
N ASP A 258 -5.44 5.46 -5.93
CA ASP A 258 -4.60 6.59 -6.32
C ASP A 258 -3.78 7.11 -5.13
N SER A 259 -2.63 6.50 -4.91
CA SER A 259 -1.70 6.80 -3.83
C SER A 259 -0.37 7.35 -4.35
N ALA A 260 0.39 8.01 -3.48
CA ALA A 260 1.74 8.48 -3.82
C ALA A 260 2.64 7.33 -4.30
N ALA A 261 2.51 6.14 -3.72
CA ALA A 261 3.26 4.96 -4.13
C ALA A 261 2.85 4.47 -5.53
N LEU A 262 1.56 4.45 -5.85
CA LEU A 262 1.08 4.07 -7.18
C LEU A 262 1.61 5.02 -8.25
N ARG A 263 1.60 6.32 -8.00
CA ARG A 263 2.03 7.35 -8.97
C ARG A 263 3.51 7.23 -9.36
N LEU A 264 4.33 6.52 -8.58
CA LEU A 264 5.73 6.24 -8.91
C LEU A 264 5.88 5.07 -9.89
N ILE A 265 4.84 4.25 -10.08
CA ILE A 265 4.89 3.09 -10.96
C ILE A 265 4.76 3.56 -12.41
N PRO A 266 5.72 3.20 -13.31
CA PRO A 266 5.57 3.47 -14.73
C PRO A 266 4.28 2.86 -15.27
N GLY A 267 3.46 3.67 -15.95
CA GLY A 267 2.14 3.23 -16.42
C GLY A 267 1.03 3.27 -15.37
N SER A 268 1.23 3.93 -14.25
CA SER A 268 0.19 4.07 -13.21
C SER A 268 -1.14 4.65 -13.73
N ALA A 269 -1.11 5.55 -14.72
CA ALA A 269 -2.32 6.05 -15.38
C ALA A 269 -3.09 4.91 -16.08
N HIS A 270 -2.38 4.04 -16.81
CA HIS A 270 -2.99 2.86 -17.46
C HIS A 270 -3.54 1.87 -16.41
N MET A 271 -2.82 1.68 -15.30
CA MET A 271 -3.29 0.82 -14.21
C MET A 271 -4.59 1.36 -13.60
N LYS A 272 -4.65 2.66 -13.30
CA LYS A 272 -5.85 3.31 -12.77
C LYS A 272 -7.03 3.18 -13.74
N ALA A 273 -6.80 3.51 -14.99
CA ALA A 273 -7.81 3.45 -16.06
C ALA A 273 -8.36 2.03 -16.24
N ALA A 274 -7.50 1.02 -16.30
CA ALA A 274 -7.90 -0.38 -16.41
C ALA A 274 -8.65 -0.87 -15.16
N ALA A 275 -8.19 -0.48 -13.97
CA ALA A 275 -8.82 -0.85 -12.72
C ALA A 275 -10.22 -0.24 -12.57
N ALA A 276 -10.38 1.04 -12.87
CA ALA A 276 -11.68 1.71 -12.81
C ALA A 276 -12.69 1.10 -13.80
N LEU A 277 -12.23 0.75 -15.02
CA LEU A 277 -13.07 0.09 -16.01
C LEU A 277 -13.49 -1.33 -15.57
N ARG A 278 -12.55 -2.07 -14.97
CA ARG A 278 -12.77 -3.44 -14.50
C ARG A 278 -13.61 -3.49 -13.23
N ASN A 279 -13.52 -2.47 -12.38
CA ASN A 279 -14.24 -2.46 -11.11
C ASN A 279 -15.76 -2.39 -11.32
N PRO A 280 -16.56 -3.30 -10.73
CA PRO A 280 -18.02 -3.28 -10.87
C PRO A 280 -18.70 -1.98 -10.44
N PHE A 281 -18.05 -1.20 -9.57
CA PHE A 281 -18.55 0.11 -9.13
C PHE A 281 -18.10 1.27 -10.05
N GLY A 282 -17.33 1.00 -11.12
CA GLY A 282 -16.88 2.01 -12.08
C GLY A 282 -15.92 3.05 -11.50
N ARG A 283 -15.16 2.72 -10.46
CA ARG A 283 -14.22 3.62 -9.82
C ARG A 283 -13.09 2.87 -9.11
N LEU A 284 -12.06 3.59 -8.74
CA LEU A 284 -10.98 3.05 -7.93
C LEU A 284 -11.42 2.81 -6.47
N THR A 285 -10.70 1.93 -5.80
CA THR A 285 -10.73 1.75 -4.34
C THR A 285 -10.16 3.00 -3.67
N THR A 286 -10.73 3.43 -2.54
CA THR A 286 -10.19 4.51 -1.72
C THR A 286 -9.40 3.98 -0.53
N ALA A 287 -8.45 4.78 -0.03
CA ALA A 287 -7.69 4.41 1.16
C ALA A 287 -8.60 4.34 2.41
N GLU A 288 -9.64 5.14 2.44
CA GLU A 288 -10.64 5.19 3.51
C GLU A 288 -11.45 3.89 3.59
N GLU A 289 -11.87 3.32 2.47
CA GLU A 289 -12.60 2.04 2.43
C GLU A 289 -11.76 0.89 2.95
N VAL A 290 -10.47 0.90 2.61
CA VAL A 290 -9.51 -0.09 3.14
C VAL A 290 -9.29 0.11 4.64
N ALA A 291 -9.15 1.36 5.08
CA ALA A 291 -9.01 1.70 6.50
C ALA A 291 -10.26 1.32 7.32
N ASP A 292 -11.45 1.45 6.75
CA ASP A 292 -12.69 1.01 7.37
C ASP A 292 -12.67 -0.49 7.66
N PHE A 293 -12.24 -1.28 6.70
CA PHE A 293 -12.11 -2.73 6.87
C PHE A 293 -10.99 -3.11 7.85
N ILE A 294 -9.84 -2.44 7.81
CA ILE A 294 -8.75 -2.64 8.77
C ILE A 294 -9.24 -2.36 10.20
N CYS A 295 -10.03 -1.31 10.39
CA CYS A 295 -10.62 -0.98 11.68
C CYS A 295 -11.55 -2.11 12.18
N LEU A 296 -12.36 -2.71 11.32
CA LEU A 296 -13.19 -3.89 11.64
C LEU A 296 -12.33 -5.09 12.05
N LEU A 297 -11.18 -5.34 11.41
CA LEU A 297 -10.27 -6.42 11.79
C LEU A 297 -9.68 -6.23 13.20
N CYS A 298 -9.68 -5.01 13.74
CA CYS A 298 -9.20 -4.73 15.09
C CYS A 298 -10.26 -4.96 16.16
N THR A 299 -11.52 -5.26 15.80
CA THR A 299 -12.58 -5.57 16.75
C THR A 299 -12.51 -7.01 17.27
N ASP A 300 -13.23 -7.29 18.36
CA ASP A 300 -13.29 -8.62 18.95
C ASP A 300 -14.05 -9.62 18.08
N GLU A 301 -15.01 -9.15 17.26
CA GLU A 301 -15.78 -9.96 16.33
C GLU A 301 -14.89 -10.57 15.24
N ALA A 302 -13.78 -9.91 14.88
CA ALA A 302 -12.81 -10.40 13.91
C ALA A 302 -11.73 -11.32 14.50
N ARG A 303 -11.79 -11.65 15.80
CA ARG A 303 -10.73 -12.43 16.50
C ARG A 303 -10.47 -13.82 15.93
N TRP A 304 -11.39 -14.38 15.12
CA TRP A 304 -11.21 -15.71 14.51
C TRP A 304 -10.63 -15.66 13.10
N VAL A 305 -10.29 -14.45 12.61
CA VAL A 305 -9.64 -14.24 11.31
C VAL A 305 -8.12 -14.25 11.52
N ASN A 306 -7.43 -15.27 10.99
CA ASN A 306 -5.98 -15.44 11.14
C ASN A 306 -5.36 -16.13 9.92
N GLY A 307 -4.19 -15.69 9.48
CA GLY A 307 -3.37 -16.32 8.44
C GLY A 307 -3.89 -16.18 7.02
N THR A 308 -4.78 -15.22 6.74
CA THR A 308 -5.44 -15.07 5.45
C THR A 308 -5.07 -13.79 4.72
N VAL A 309 -5.26 -13.82 3.39
CA VAL A 309 -5.27 -12.63 2.53
C VAL A 309 -6.72 -12.22 2.32
N LEU A 310 -7.05 -11.01 2.73
CA LEU A 310 -8.40 -10.43 2.68
C LEU A 310 -8.44 -9.35 1.60
N ARG A 311 -9.31 -9.53 0.60
CA ARG A 311 -9.47 -8.58 -0.50
C ARG A 311 -10.44 -7.47 -0.13
N VAL A 312 -10.02 -6.24 -0.39
CA VAL A 312 -10.81 -5.01 -0.21
C VAL A 312 -10.64 -4.19 -1.50
N ASP A 313 -11.32 -4.60 -2.53
CA ASP A 313 -11.11 -4.13 -3.90
C ASP A 313 -12.42 -3.84 -4.67
N GLY A 314 -13.57 -3.88 -4.00
CA GLY A 314 -14.86 -3.67 -4.65
C GLY A 314 -15.20 -4.70 -5.75
N GLY A 315 -14.55 -5.86 -5.77
CA GLY A 315 -14.72 -6.89 -6.81
C GLY A 315 -13.85 -6.66 -8.04
N GLU A 316 -12.90 -5.72 -8.00
CA GLU A 316 -11.99 -5.43 -9.11
C GLU A 316 -11.27 -6.68 -9.63
N ARG A 317 -10.77 -7.53 -8.72
CA ARG A 317 -9.95 -8.70 -9.08
C ARG A 317 -10.74 -9.84 -9.74
N ILE A 318 -12.04 -9.94 -9.49
CA ILE A 318 -12.89 -11.03 -10.01
C ILE A 318 -13.65 -10.64 -11.26
N SER A 319 -13.58 -9.39 -11.67
CA SER A 319 -14.23 -8.87 -12.88
C SER A 319 -13.28 -8.96 -14.07
N GLY A 320 -13.81 -9.30 -15.26
CA GLY A 320 -13.09 -9.52 -16.51
C GLY A 320 -12.91 -8.28 -17.35
#